data_b06b7ddcab0ad603f3e808cb8daa005c
#
_entry.id   b06b7ddcab0ad603f3e808cb8daa005c
#
_cell.length_a   1.000
_cell.length_b   1.000
_cell.length_c   1.000
_cell.angle_alpha   90.00
_cell.angle_beta   90.00
_cell.angle_gamma   90.00
#
_symmetry.space_group_name_H-M   'P 1'
#
loop_
_entity.id
_entity.type
_entity.pdbx_description
1 polymer ?
#
loop_
_entity_poly.entity_id
_entity_poly.type
_entity_poly.pdbx_seq_one_letter_code
_entity_poly.pdbx_strand_id
1 'polypeptide(L)'
;MTELLKADETGRARAVALLREGALVTIPTETVYGLAADARNGEAVAGIFEAKGRPHFNPLICHLASTEAAARIGVIEGAALRLAQAFWPGPLTLVVPLRPEAGLAPLVTAGLATVALRVPALPLAREVLEAFDG
;
A
#
# COMPACT_ATOMS: atom_id res chain seq x y z
N MET A 1 -5.16 22.03 -2.78
CA MET A 1 -3.83 22.62 -2.46
C MET A 1 -2.86 21.54 -2.09
N THR A 2 -1.64 21.60 -2.62
CA THR A 2 -0.61 20.61 -2.32
C THR A 2 0.22 21.07 -1.11
N GLU A 3 0.39 20.19 -0.15
CA GLU A 3 1.20 20.44 1.03
C GLU A 3 2.53 19.68 0.89
N LEU A 4 3.66 20.37 1.11
CA LEU A 4 4.97 19.76 1.09
C LEU A 4 5.37 19.40 2.52
N LEU A 5 5.74 18.13 2.73
CA LEU A 5 6.11 17.61 4.03
C LEU A 5 7.60 17.25 4.05
N LYS A 6 8.25 17.51 5.16
CA LYS A 6 9.64 17.10 5.36
C LYS A 6 9.68 15.63 5.79
N ALA A 7 10.78 14.95 5.44
CA ALA A 7 11.00 13.55 5.81
C ALA A 7 11.47 13.45 7.28
N ASP A 8 10.70 14.02 8.19
CA ASP A 8 10.99 13.99 9.62
C ASP A 8 9.75 13.48 10.37
N GLU A 9 9.81 13.42 11.70
CA GLU A 9 8.73 12.90 12.52
C GLU A 9 7.43 13.68 12.33
N THR A 10 7.51 15.01 12.26
CA THR A 10 6.33 15.86 12.06
C THR A 10 5.71 15.63 10.68
N GLY A 11 6.53 15.53 9.63
CA GLY A 11 6.06 15.24 8.28
C GLY A 11 5.41 13.87 8.18
N ARG A 12 6.00 12.85 8.82
CA ARG A 12 5.43 11.51 8.84
C ARG A 12 4.09 11.46 9.56
N ALA A 13 3.98 12.14 10.71
CA ALA A 13 2.72 12.21 11.46
C ALA A 13 1.63 12.89 10.63
N ARG A 14 1.96 13.95 9.92
CA ARG A 14 1.02 14.65 9.04
C ARG A 14 0.58 13.76 7.88
N ALA A 15 1.50 13.02 7.26
CA ALA A 15 1.19 12.09 6.19
C ALA A 15 0.22 11.00 6.65
N VAL A 16 0.45 10.42 7.83
CA VAL A 16 -0.45 9.43 8.43
C VAL A 16 -1.84 10.01 8.67
N ALA A 17 -1.91 11.21 9.22
CA ALA A 17 -3.19 11.89 9.46
C ALA A 17 -3.96 12.10 8.16
N LEU A 18 -3.26 12.55 7.10
CA LEU A 18 -3.87 12.76 5.79
C LEU A 18 -4.40 11.45 5.20
N LEU A 19 -3.64 10.36 5.30
CA LEU A 19 -4.09 9.05 4.82
C LEU A 19 -5.35 8.60 5.56
N ARG A 20 -5.41 8.79 6.87
CA ARG A 20 -6.58 8.43 7.67
C ARG A 20 -7.81 9.26 7.34
N GLU A 21 -7.60 10.49 6.89
CA GLU A 21 -8.69 11.36 6.43
C GLU A 21 -9.20 11.00 5.04
N GLY A 22 -8.54 10.08 4.36
CA GLY A 22 -8.88 9.71 2.99
C GLY A 22 -8.21 10.56 1.92
N ALA A 23 -7.21 11.34 2.29
CA ALA A 23 -6.44 12.14 1.34
C ALA A 23 -5.38 11.28 0.64
N LEU A 24 -4.85 11.79 -0.48
CA LEU A 24 -3.77 11.17 -1.21
C LEU A 24 -2.43 11.76 -0.76
N VAL A 25 -1.43 10.89 -0.60
CA VAL A 25 -0.08 11.30 -0.19
C VAL A 25 0.95 10.66 -1.13
N THR A 26 1.91 11.46 -1.59
CA THR A 26 3.02 10.94 -2.39
C THR A 26 4.13 10.48 -1.45
N ILE A 27 4.53 9.22 -1.58
CA ILE A 27 5.53 8.58 -0.73
C ILE A 27 6.67 8.05 -1.60
N PRO A 28 7.94 8.26 -1.21
CA PRO A 28 9.06 7.65 -1.93
C PRO A 28 9.14 6.15 -1.69
N THR A 29 9.47 5.40 -2.73
CA THR A 29 9.74 3.96 -2.65
C THR A 29 11.09 3.68 -3.29
N GLU A 30 11.54 2.41 -3.28
CA GLU A 30 12.82 2.02 -3.89
C GLU A 30 12.83 2.26 -5.40
N THR A 31 11.66 2.29 -6.02
CA THR A 31 11.55 2.45 -7.48
C THR A 31 11.27 3.89 -7.89
N VAL A 32 10.16 4.46 -7.41
CA VAL A 32 9.72 5.82 -7.77
C VAL A 32 8.93 6.41 -6.61
N TYR A 33 8.64 7.72 -6.68
CA TYR A 33 7.62 8.31 -5.79
C TYR A 33 6.26 7.77 -6.20
N GLY A 34 5.49 7.30 -5.23
CA GLY A 34 4.18 6.72 -5.45
C GLY A 34 3.08 7.52 -4.78
N LEU A 35 1.94 7.66 -5.46
CA LEU A 35 0.75 8.26 -4.88
C LEU A 35 0.04 7.20 -4.03
N ALA A 36 -0.16 7.49 -2.76
CA ALA A 36 -0.70 6.54 -1.79
C ALA A 36 -2.03 7.01 -1.21
N ALA A 37 -2.87 6.05 -0.85
CA ALA A 37 -4.14 6.27 -0.18
C ALA A 37 -4.42 5.09 0.75
N ASP A 38 -5.37 5.25 1.67
CA ASP A 38 -5.84 4.15 2.50
C ASP A 38 -6.58 3.14 1.63
N ALA A 39 -6.03 1.93 1.50
CA ALA A 39 -6.59 0.87 0.65
C ALA A 39 -7.97 0.38 1.11
N ARG A 40 -8.37 0.69 2.33
CA ARG A 40 -9.68 0.34 2.88
C ARG A 40 -10.74 1.42 2.60
N ASN A 41 -10.32 2.59 2.15
CA ASN A 41 -11.21 3.72 1.86
C ASN A 41 -11.48 3.80 0.36
N GLY A 42 -12.69 3.40 -0.05
CA GLY A 42 -13.06 3.36 -1.47
C GLY A 42 -12.98 4.71 -2.18
N GLU A 43 -13.33 5.79 -1.51
CA GLU A 43 -13.26 7.13 -2.10
C GLU A 43 -11.82 7.57 -2.30
N ALA A 44 -10.94 7.28 -1.34
CA ALA A 44 -9.52 7.60 -1.45
C ALA A 44 -8.86 6.80 -2.58
N VAL A 45 -9.18 5.51 -2.69
CA VAL A 45 -8.69 4.65 -3.77
C VAL A 45 -9.17 5.15 -5.13
N ALA A 46 -10.46 5.51 -5.25
CA ALA A 46 -11.00 6.09 -6.48
C ALA A 46 -10.26 7.38 -6.85
N GLY A 47 -9.84 8.17 -5.87
CA GLY A 47 -9.05 9.36 -6.07
C GLY A 47 -7.71 9.11 -6.75
N ILE A 48 -7.06 7.97 -6.45
CA ILE A 48 -5.81 7.60 -7.12
C ILE A 48 -6.06 7.36 -8.61
N PHE A 49 -7.09 6.59 -8.95
CA PHE A 49 -7.42 6.32 -10.35
C PHE A 49 -7.74 7.60 -11.11
N GLU A 50 -8.51 8.49 -10.50
CA GLU A 50 -8.88 9.77 -11.09
C GLU A 50 -7.65 10.67 -11.28
N ALA A 51 -6.80 10.81 -10.26
CA ALA A 51 -5.63 11.67 -10.30
C ALA A 51 -4.61 11.23 -11.35
N LYS A 52 -4.49 9.93 -11.60
CA LYS A 52 -3.53 9.37 -12.55
C LYS A 52 -4.14 9.07 -13.92
N GLY A 53 -5.44 9.21 -14.08
CA GLY A 53 -6.12 8.79 -15.30
C GLY A 53 -6.02 7.28 -15.53
N ARG A 54 -5.84 6.51 -14.47
CA ARG A 54 -5.62 5.06 -14.54
C ARG A 54 -6.92 4.31 -14.80
N PRO A 55 -6.94 3.36 -15.75
CA PRO A 55 -8.15 2.54 -15.96
C PRO A 55 -8.50 1.71 -14.73
N HIS A 56 -9.77 1.61 -14.38
CA HIS A 56 -10.23 0.89 -13.18
C HIS A 56 -9.99 -0.61 -13.22
N PHE A 57 -9.68 -1.19 -14.38
CA PHE A 57 -9.36 -2.61 -14.46
C PHE A 57 -7.90 -2.94 -14.14
N ASN A 58 -7.05 -1.92 -13.92
CA ASN A 58 -5.66 -2.12 -13.51
C ASN A 58 -5.55 -2.11 -11.99
N PRO A 59 -5.25 -3.25 -11.35
CA PRO A 59 -5.15 -3.30 -9.90
C PRO A 59 -3.98 -2.47 -9.36
N LEU A 60 -4.08 -2.10 -8.10
CA LEU A 60 -3.05 -1.36 -7.38
C LEU A 60 -2.24 -2.34 -6.52
N ILE A 61 -1.05 -1.90 -6.13
CA ILE A 61 -0.17 -2.66 -5.23
C ILE A 61 -0.41 -2.16 -3.80
N CYS A 62 -0.76 -3.08 -2.89
CA CYS A 62 -0.88 -2.76 -1.47
C CYS A 62 0.50 -2.82 -0.82
N HIS A 63 0.85 -1.76 -0.11
CA HIS A 63 2.10 -1.68 0.63
C HIS A 63 1.82 -1.89 2.12
N LEU A 64 2.55 -2.79 2.75
CA LEU A 64 2.38 -3.16 4.16
C LEU A 64 3.69 -2.96 4.92
N ALA A 65 3.57 -2.78 6.24
CA ALA A 65 4.73 -2.56 7.09
C ALA A 65 5.55 -3.83 7.35
N SER A 66 4.92 -4.99 7.23
CA SER A 66 5.57 -6.28 7.56
C SER A 66 4.94 -7.43 6.79
N THR A 67 5.64 -8.57 6.77
CA THR A 67 5.10 -9.82 6.20
C THR A 67 3.86 -10.26 6.97
N GLU A 68 3.82 -10.10 8.29
CA GLU A 68 2.66 -10.43 9.09
C GLU A 68 1.43 -9.61 8.71
N ALA A 69 1.63 -8.32 8.49
CA ALA A 69 0.54 -7.44 8.03
C ALA A 69 0.04 -7.88 6.65
N ALA A 70 0.96 -8.22 5.74
CA ALA A 70 0.62 -8.69 4.40
C ALA A 70 -0.17 -10.01 4.46
N ALA A 71 0.18 -10.91 5.38
CA ALA A 71 -0.50 -12.19 5.54
C ALA A 71 -1.96 -12.05 6.01
N ARG A 72 -2.31 -10.91 6.57
CA ARG A 72 -3.71 -10.62 6.93
C ARG A 72 -4.56 -10.22 5.72
N ILE A 73 -3.91 -9.77 4.65
CA ILE A 73 -4.57 -9.31 3.43
C ILE A 73 -4.63 -10.42 2.38
N GLY A 74 -3.54 -11.15 2.20
CA GLY A 74 -3.42 -12.20 1.21
C GLY A 74 -2.97 -13.52 1.81
N VAL A 75 -3.19 -14.59 1.05
CA VAL A 75 -2.77 -15.94 1.45
C VAL A 75 -1.30 -16.10 1.04
N ILE A 76 -0.40 -15.99 2.01
CA ILE A 76 1.05 -16.11 1.78
C ILE A 76 1.53 -17.44 2.35
N GLU A 77 1.72 -18.42 1.47
CA GLU A 77 2.16 -19.76 1.86
C GLU A 77 2.94 -20.42 0.73
N GLY A 78 3.63 -21.52 1.00
CA GLY A 78 4.41 -22.23 0.00
C GLY A 78 5.50 -21.38 -0.63
N ALA A 79 5.52 -21.33 -1.96
CA ALA A 79 6.52 -20.56 -2.72
C ALA A 79 6.44 -19.05 -2.41
N ALA A 80 5.22 -18.52 -2.25
CA ALA A 80 5.03 -17.11 -1.91
C ALA A 80 5.66 -16.77 -0.57
N LEU A 81 5.50 -17.63 0.44
CA LEU A 81 6.12 -17.41 1.75
C LEU A 81 7.65 -17.43 1.66
N ARG A 82 8.21 -18.37 0.90
CA ARG A 82 9.66 -18.45 0.70
C ARG A 82 10.21 -17.19 0.04
N LEU A 83 9.51 -16.67 -0.97
CA LEU A 83 9.91 -15.43 -1.66
C LEU A 83 9.81 -14.22 -0.71
N ALA A 84 8.74 -14.15 0.08
CA ALA A 84 8.57 -13.09 1.06
C ALA A 84 9.71 -13.09 2.09
N GLN A 85 10.04 -14.26 2.62
CA GLN A 85 11.12 -14.39 3.59
C GLN A 85 12.49 -14.03 3.02
N ALA A 86 12.71 -14.30 1.73
CA ALA A 86 13.98 -14.04 1.08
C ALA A 86 14.13 -12.57 0.63
N PHE A 87 13.05 -11.91 0.21
CA PHE A 87 13.13 -10.63 -0.48
C PHE A 87 12.38 -9.47 0.18
N TRP A 88 11.56 -9.72 1.18
CA TRP A 88 10.90 -8.66 1.93
C TRP A 88 11.63 -8.37 3.24
N PRO A 89 11.79 -7.11 3.60
CA PRO A 89 11.40 -5.90 2.84
C PRO A 89 12.25 -5.72 1.58
N GLY A 90 11.64 -5.16 0.53
CA GLY A 90 12.33 -4.94 -0.73
C GLY A 90 11.36 -4.64 -1.88
N PRO A 91 11.88 -4.57 -3.12
CA PRO A 91 11.07 -4.19 -4.28
C PRO A 91 10.18 -5.30 -4.86
N LEU A 92 10.24 -6.51 -4.32
CA LEU A 92 9.44 -7.62 -4.82
C LEU A 92 7.95 -7.41 -4.56
N THR A 93 7.13 -7.53 -5.60
CA THR A 93 5.67 -7.56 -5.50
C THR A 93 5.20 -9.00 -5.68
N LEU A 94 4.36 -9.47 -4.75
CA LEU A 94 3.75 -10.80 -4.84
C LEU A 94 2.27 -10.66 -5.16
N VAL A 95 1.78 -11.45 -6.11
CA VAL A 95 0.36 -11.55 -6.41
C VAL A 95 -0.13 -12.87 -5.81
N VAL A 96 -1.02 -12.77 -4.84
CA VAL A 96 -1.50 -13.91 -4.06
C VAL A 96 -3.02 -13.88 -3.93
N PRO A 97 -3.66 -15.00 -3.56
CA PRO A 97 -5.11 -14.99 -3.33
C PRO A 97 -5.47 -13.96 -2.25
N LEU A 98 -6.55 -13.22 -2.50
CA LEU A 98 -7.08 -12.23 -1.55
C LEU A 98 -7.86 -12.95 -0.45
N ARG A 99 -7.63 -12.57 0.81
CA ARG A 99 -8.47 -13.06 1.90
C ARG A 99 -9.81 -12.32 1.88
N PRO A 100 -10.94 -13.03 2.00
CA PRO A 100 -12.26 -12.38 1.98
C PRO A 100 -12.44 -11.33 3.07
N GLU A 101 -11.79 -11.51 4.23
CA GLU A 101 -11.88 -10.64 5.39
C GLU A 101 -10.89 -9.48 5.38
N ALA A 102 -10.17 -9.26 4.28
CA ALA A 102 -9.10 -8.25 4.22
C ALA A 102 -9.59 -6.81 4.40
N GLY A 103 -10.83 -6.53 4.04
CA GLY A 103 -11.41 -5.20 4.22
C GLY A 103 -10.94 -4.15 3.21
N LEU A 104 -10.36 -4.57 2.09
CA LEU A 104 -9.91 -3.67 1.04
C LEU A 104 -11.07 -3.15 0.19
N ALA A 105 -10.92 -1.91 -0.30
CA ALA A 105 -11.84 -1.37 -1.29
C ALA A 105 -11.76 -2.20 -2.58
N PRO A 106 -12.89 -2.52 -3.23
CA PRO A 106 -12.90 -3.38 -4.43
C PRO A 106 -12.00 -2.88 -5.58
N LEU A 107 -11.85 -1.56 -5.74
CA LEU A 107 -11.00 -0.99 -6.78
C LEU A 107 -9.53 -1.36 -6.64
N VAL A 108 -9.05 -1.66 -5.43
CA VAL A 108 -7.64 -2.01 -5.20
C VAL A 108 -7.24 -3.23 -6.01
N THR A 109 -8.11 -4.23 -6.05
CA THR A 109 -7.87 -5.49 -6.77
C THR A 109 -8.55 -5.53 -8.13
N ALA A 110 -9.19 -4.44 -8.55
CA ALA A 110 -9.98 -4.38 -9.78
C ALA A 110 -11.04 -5.49 -9.84
N GLY A 111 -11.59 -5.87 -8.69
CA GLY A 111 -12.60 -6.94 -8.59
C GLY A 111 -12.05 -8.35 -8.71
N LEU A 112 -10.73 -8.52 -8.80
CA LEU A 112 -10.12 -9.84 -8.92
C LEU A 112 -10.04 -10.56 -7.58
N ALA A 113 -9.90 -11.89 -7.63
CA ALA A 113 -9.73 -12.71 -6.44
C ALA A 113 -8.29 -12.73 -5.91
N THR A 114 -7.39 -11.99 -6.54
CA THR A 114 -5.99 -11.90 -6.15
C THR A 114 -5.66 -10.47 -5.76
N VAL A 115 -4.59 -10.30 -4.99
CA VAL A 115 -4.08 -8.99 -4.56
C VAL A 115 -2.58 -8.93 -4.75
N ALA A 116 -2.08 -7.77 -5.16
CA ALA A 116 -0.65 -7.52 -5.27
C ALA A 116 -0.17 -6.87 -3.97
N LEU A 117 0.86 -7.45 -3.35
CA LEU A 117 1.38 -7.03 -2.05
C LEU A 117 2.87 -6.76 -2.12
N ARG A 118 3.32 -5.78 -1.34
CA ARG A 118 4.73 -5.43 -1.23
C ARG A 118 5.03 -4.91 0.17
N VAL A 119 6.19 -5.30 0.70
CA VAL A 119 6.72 -4.73 1.95
C VAL A 119 7.96 -3.93 1.56
N PRO A 120 7.88 -2.60 1.48
CA PRO A 120 9.01 -1.78 1.02
C PRO A 120 10.13 -1.74 2.05
N ALA A 121 11.37 -1.57 1.58
CA ALA A 121 12.55 -1.48 2.43
C ALA A 121 12.93 -0.04 2.78
N LEU A 122 12.51 0.95 1.97
CA LEU A 122 12.89 2.34 2.20
C LEU A 122 12.40 2.81 3.56
N PRO A 123 13.30 3.32 4.44
CA PRO A 123 12.93 3.66 5.81
C PRO A 123 11.73 4.58 5.96
N LEU A 124 11.65 5.63 5.15
CA LEU A 124 10.54 6.59 5.22
C LEU A 124 9.20 5.92 4.93
N ALA A 125 9.14 5.09 3.87
CA ALA A 125 7.91 4.38 3.53
C ALA A 125 7.51 3.42 4.65
N ARG A 126 8.46 2.69 5.23
CA ARG A 126 8.18 1.76 6.32
C ARG A 126 7.69 2.48 7.57
N GLU A 127 8.31 3.62 7.91
CA GLU A 127 7.90 4.40 9.09
C GLU A 127 6.46 4.91 8.95
N VAL A 128 6.09 5.39 7.75
CA VAL A 128 4.71 5.83 7.49
C VAL A 128 3.74 4.66 7.63
N LEU A 129 4.07 3.51 7.05
CA LEU A 129 3.22 2.32 7.12
C LEU A 129 3.05 1.81 8.55
N GLU A 130 4.14 1.76 9.32
CA GLU A 130 4.08 1.34 10.72
C GLU A 130 3.21 2.27 11.56
N ALA A 131 3.35 3.58 11.38
CA ALA A 131 2.57 4.57 12.10
C ALA A 131 1.10 4.57 11.67
N PHE A 132 0.83 4.32 10.39
CA PHE A 132 -0.53 4.24 9.85
C PHE A 132 -1.25 2.96 10.31
N ASP A 133 -0.49 1.89 10.55
CA ASP A 133 -1.02 0.58 10.93
C ASP A 133 -2.02 0.04 9.88
N GLY A 134 -1.60 0.09 8.64
CA GLY A 134 -2.44 -0.36 7.54
C GLY A 134 -1.67 -0.85 6.34
#